data_74b7db1bbcf176c766462e70f0f07b48
#
_entry.id   74b7db1bbcf176c766462e70f0f07b48
#
_cell.length_a   1.000
_cell.length_b   1.000
_cell.length_c   1.000
_cell.angle_alpha   90.00
_cell.angle_beta   90.00
_cell.angle_gamma   90.00
#
_symmetry.space_group_name_H-M   'P 1'
#
loop_
_entity.id
_entity.type
_entity.pdbx_description
1 polymer ?
#
loop_
_entity_poly.entity_id
_entity_poly.type
_entity_poly.pdbx_seq_one_letter_code
_entity_poly.pdbx_strand_id
1 'polypeptide(L)'
;MENLDDPADRRREWFRYYSEKRVVHQWFQVHLLAGLEDVEKVLEVGPNLGLVTALLVNAGFEVTTLDLVPPRHGLAGVRHIEADLRQVKPETLAGFDCLICCETLEHLPWDAIDDVLARFAASAVPHLVVSVPYQGFQVDARLYLNAHRWRQYFAFKKLNFLRRFRPDDDPEGHHWEIGYRGHSLADFEAKLAAAGLTIERRDFTSPTRSVFYLLARP
;
A
#
# COMPACT_ATOMS: atom_id res chain seq x y z
N MET A 1 7.06 -17.85 19.23
CA MET A 1 6.00 -17.78 18.20
C MET A 1 4.75 -17.31 18.93
N GLU A 2 4.32 -16.08 18.68
CA GLU A 2 3.11 -15.51 19.32
C GLU A 2 1.90 -16.33 18.85
N ASN A 3 1.06 -16.76 19.79
CA ASN A 3 -0.19 -17.47 19.47
C ASN A 3 -1.25 -16.44 19.08
N LEU A 4 -1.43 -16.21 17.78
CA LEU A 4 -2.37 -15.22 17.26
C LEU A 4 -3.85 -15.56 17.50
N ASP A 5 -4.15 -16.76 17.99
CA ASP A 5 -5.50 -17.14 18.44
C ASP A 5 -5.82 -16.58 19.83
N ASP A 6 -4.78 -16.18 20.61
CA ASP A 6 -4.98 -15.48 21.88
C ASP A 6 -5.35 -14.02 21.65
N PRO A 7 -6.52 -13.56 22.12
CA PRO A 7 -6.94 -12.18 22.01
C PRO A 7 -5.97 -11.16 22.64
N ALA A 8 -5.18 -11.57 23.64
CA ALA A 8 -4.18 -10.71 24.26
C ALA A 8 -2.96 -10.51 23.36
N ASP A 9 -2.49 -11.57 22.69
CA ASP A 9 -1.39 -11.51 21.72
C ASP A 9 -1.79 -10.66 20.51
N ARG A 10 -3.00 -10.87 20.00
CA ARG A 10 -3.58 -10.08 18.92
C ARG A 10 -3.62 -8.59 19.26
N ARG A 11 -4.08 -8.20 20.47
CA ARG A 11 -4.06 -6.81 20.90
C ARG A 11 -2.66 -6.25 21.01
N ARG A 12 -1.69 -7.00 21.53
CA ARG A 12 -0.28 -6.57 21.63
C ARG A 12 0.31 -6.30 20.24
N GLU A 13 0.09 -7.19 19.30
CA GLU A 13 0.54 -7.01 17.92
C GLU A 13 -0.09 -5.78 17.29
N TRP A 14 -1.39 -5.59 17.45
CA TRP A 14 -2.13 -4.46 16.90
C TRP A 14 -1.59 -3.12 17.43
N PHE A 15 -1.42 -2.96 18.73
CA PHE A 15 -0.88 -1.73 19.32
C PHE A 15 0.61 -1.51 19.04
N ARG A 16 1.38 -2.56 18.82
CA ARG A 16 2.78 -2.47 18.39
C ARG A 16 2.89 -1.98 16.95
N TYR A 17 2.02 -2.46 16.07
CA TYR A 17 2.07 -2.16 14.64
C TYR A 17 1.47 -0.80 14.32
N TYR A 18 0.28 -0.48 14.86
CA TYR A 18 -0.42 0.75 14.51
C TYR A 18 0.04 1.93 15.35
N SER A 19 0.47 2.98 14.67
CA SER A 19 0.75 4.31 15.20
C SER A 19 -0.16 5.32 14.51
N GLU A 20 -0.30 6.53 15.06
CA GLU A 20 -1.03 7.63 14.41
C GLU A 20 -0.65 7.79 12.92
N LYS A 21 0.66 7.76 12.62
CA LYS A 21 1.14 7.87 11.24
C LYS A 21 0.69 6.70 10.36
N ARG A 22 0.73 5.47 10.89
CA ARG A 22 0.29 4.29 10.12
C ARG A 22 -1.21 4.30 9.90
N VAL A 23 -2.01 4.72 10.88
CA VAL A 23 -3.47 4.81 10.74
C VAL A 23 -3.83 5.84 9.67
N VAL A 24 -3.22 7.04 9.70
CA VAL A 24 -3.43 8.06 8.66
C VAL A 24 -3.01 7.53 7.27
N HIS A 25 -1.88 6.84 7.19
CA HIS A 25 -1.39 6.24 5.95
C HIS A 25 -2.37 5.20 5.39
N GLN A 26 -2.93 4.35 6.23
CA GLN A 26 -3.88 3.32 5.79
C GLN A 26 -5.26 3.91 5.47
N TRP A 27 -5.72 4.90 6.24
CA TRP A 27 -6.92 5.66 5.89
C TRP A 27 -6.79 6.33 4.52
N PHE A 28 -5.59 6.82 4.19
CA PHE A 28 -5.34 7.49 2.91
C PHE A 28 -5.56 6.57 1.71
N GLN A 29 -5.30 5.26 1.84
CA GLN A 29 -5.59 4.27 0.81
C GLN A 29 -7.08 4.24 0.46
N VAL A 30 -7.93 4.24 1.48
CA VAL A 30 -9.39 4.28 1.31
C VAL A 30 -9.86 5.64 0.81
N HIS A 31 -9.24 6.72 1.28
CA HIS A 31 -9.57 8.08 0.84
C HIS A 31 -9.35 8.30 -0.66
N LEU A 32 -8.45 7.56 -1.29
CA LEU A 32 -8.25 7.64 -2.75
C LEU A 32 -9.45 7.16 -3.56
N LEU A 33 -10.35 6.36 -2.96
CA LEU A 33 -11.59 5.93 -3.58
C LEU A 33 -12.69 7.01 -3.49
N ALA A 34 -12.49 8.08 -2.71
CA ALA A 34 -13.44 9.16 -2.60
C ALA A 34 -13.61 9.87 -3.97
N GLY A 35 -14.81 9.89 -4.49
CA GLY A 35 -15.12 10.44 -5.80
C GLY A 35 -15.14 9.42 -6.94
N LEU A 36 -14.88 8.14 -6.67
CA LEU A 36 -15.13 7.04 -7.60
C LEU A 36 -16.55 6.51 -7.32
N GLU A 37 -17.54 7.04 -8.04
CA GLU A 37 -18.95 6.72 -7.80
C GLU A 37 -19.36 5.33 -8.32
N ASP A 38 -18.54 4.73 -9.17
CA ASP A 38 -18.75 3.44 -9.83
C ASP A 38 -18.07 2.26 -9.13
N VAL A 39 -17.48 2.49 -7.95
CA VAL A 39 -16.79 1.45 -7.17
C VAL A 39 -17.70 0.91 -6.07
N GLU A 40 -18.04 -0.37 -6.15
CA GLU A 40 -18.75 -1.12 -5.12
C GLU A 40 -17.90 -2.29 -4.59
N LYS A 41 -17.21 -3.03 -5.49
CA LYS A 41 -16.44 -4.24 -5.21
C LYS A 41 -14.94 -3.96 -5.24
N VAL A 42 -14.30 -4.15 -4.09
CA VAL A 42 -12.87 -3.89 -3.92
C VAL A 42 -12.10 -5.18 -3.66
N LEU A 43 -11.03 -5.40 -4.41
CA LEU A 43 -10.02 -6.41 -4.12
C LEU A 43 -8.84 -5.76 -3.41
N GLU A 44 -8.62 -6.11 -2.15
CA GLU A 44 -7.47 -5.68 -1.37
C GLU A 44 -6.36 -6.74 -1.39
N VAL A 45 -5.21 -6.39 -1.93
CA VAL A 45 -4.01 -7.24 -1.98
C VAL A 45 -3.08 -6.91 -0.82
N GLY A 46 -2.67 -7.90 -0.05
CA GLY A 46 -1.79 -7.72 1.11
C GLY A 46 -2.50 -7.07 2.31
N PRO A 47 -3.61 -7.62 2.83
CA PRO A 47 -4.41 -7.00 3.90
C PRO A 47 -3.69 -6.89 5.25
N ASN A 48 -2.60 -7.63 5.45
CA ASN A 48 -1.82 -7.66 6.68
C ASN A 48 -2.72 -7.86 7.93
N LEU A 49 -2.78 -6.87 8.85
CA LEU A 49 -3.61 -6.91 10.07
C LEU A 49 -5.05 -6.46 9.84
N GLY A 50 -5.46 -6.17 8.61
CA GLY A 50 -6.85 -5.94 8.20
C GLY A 50 -7.45 -4.58 8.57
N LEU A 51 -6.65 -3.55 8.89
CA LEU A 51 -7.23 -2.22 9.17
C LEU A 51 -7.81 -1.58 7.91
N VAL A 52 -7.16 -1.70 6.76
CA VAL A 52 -7.68 -1.17 5.49
C VAL A 52 -8.95 -1.93 5.12
N THR A 53 -8.96 -3.26 5.25
CA THR A 53 -10.16 -4.09 5.08
C THR A 53 -11.33 -3.57 5.93
N ALA A 54 -11.06 -3.30 7.23
CA ALA A 54 -12.08 -2.79 8.15
C ALA A 54 -12.61 -1.41 7.76
N LEU A 55 -11.72 -0.52 7.29
CA LEU A 55 -12.10 0.80 6.82
C LEU A 55 -12.95 0.74 5.55
N LEU A 56 -12.58 -0.12 4.60
CA LEU A 56 -13.33 -0.33 3.36
C LEU A 56 -14.74 -0.88 3.65
N VAL A 57 -14.85 -1.92 4.48
CA VAL A 57 -16.13 -2.50 4.89
C VAL A 57 -17.00 -1.46 5.61
N ASN A 58 -16.41 -0.68 6.51
CA ASN A 58 -17.13 0.40 7.22
C ASN A 58 -17.59 1.51 6.28
N ALA A 59 -16.85 1.77 5.21
CA ALA A 59 -17.24 2.73 4.17
C ALA A 59 -18.34 2.21 3.23
N GLY A 60 -18.70 0.91 3.33
CA GLY A 60 -19.80 0.31 2.58
C GLY A 60 -19.38 -0.48 1.34
N PHE A 61 -18.08 -0.70 1.11
CA PHE A 61 -17.59 -1.51 -0.01
C PHE A 61 -17.78 -3.02 0.25
N GLU A 62 -18.06 -3.78 -0.80
CA GLU A 62 -17.93 -5.24 -0.81
C GLU A 62 -16.45 -5.60 -1.00
N VAL A 63 -15.83 -6.13 0.05
CA VAL A 63 -14.38 -6.37 0.07
C VAL A 63 -14.05 -7.85 -0.07
N THR A 64 -13.11 -8.15 -0.94
CA THR A 64 -12.39 -9.42 -1.01
C THR A 64 -10.91 -9.15 -0.78
N THR A 65 -10.25 -9.97 0.02
CA THR A 65 -8.80 -9.87 0.24
C THR A 65 -8.04 -10.93 -0.55
N LEU A 66 -6.78 -10.64 -0.92
CA LEU A 66 -5.86 -11.57 -1.58
C LEU A 66 -4.49 -11.50 -0.93
N ASP A 67 -3.95 -12.64 -0.53
CA ASP A 67 -2.57 -12.76 -0.02
C ASP A 67 -2.11 -14.23 -0.14
N LEU A 68 -0.83 -14.49 0.13
CA LEU A 68 -0.24 -15.84 0.24
C LEU A 68 -0.84 -16.66 1.39
N VAL A 69 -1.32 -15.98 2.41
CA VAL A 69 -1.92 -16.59 3.62
C VAL A 69 -3.16 -15.80 4.02
N PRO A 70 -4.14 -16.43 4.69
CA PRO A 70 -5.28 -15.69 5.23
C PRO A 70 -4.86 -14.55 6.14
N PRO A 71 -5.59 -13.41 6.12
CA PRO A 71 -5.28 -12.28 6.97
C PRO A 71 -5.35 -12.68 8.45
N ARG A 72 -4.33 -12.28 9.21
CA ARG A 72 -4.21 -12.64 10.63
C ARG A 72 -5.37 -12.17 11.49
N HIS A 73 -6.02 -11.08 11.09
CA HIS A 73 -7.16 -10.47 11.77
C HIS A 73 -8.34 -10.35 10.79
N GLY A 74 -8.69 -11.47 10.17
CA GLY A 74 -9.79 -11.51 9.20
C GLY A 74 -11.11 -11.01 9.80
N LEU A 75 -11.89 -10.32 8.97
CA LEU A 75 -13.22 -9.83 9.32
C LEU A 75 -14.28 -10.86 8.91
N ALA A 76 -15.26 -11.09 9.75
CA ALA A 76 -16.39 -11.95 9.42
C ALA A 76 -17.13 -11.44 8.17
N GLY A 77 -17.41 -12.32 7.23
CA GLY A 77 -18.09 -12.01 5.98
C GLY A 77 -17.19 -11.47 4.86
N VAL A 78 -15.91 -11.22 5.11
CA VAL A 78 -14.94 -10.87 4.06
C VAL A 78 -14.36 -12.14 3.46
N ARG A 79 -14.49 -12.29 2.14
CA ARG A 79 -13.90 -13.40 1.39
C ARG A 79 -12.39 -13.21 1.28
N HIS A 80 -11.64 -14.30 1.36
CA HIS A 80 -10.20 -14.31 1.10
C HIS A 80 -9.87 -15.21 -0.08
N ILE A 81 -8.91 -14.77 -0.90
CA ILE A 81 -8.31 -15.53 -1.99
C ILE A 81 -6.84 -15.79 -1.61
N GLU A 82 -6.49 -17.05 -1.38
CA GLU A 82 -5.10 -17.43 -1.15
C GLU A 82 -4.39 -17.60 -2.50
N ALA A 83 -3.45 -16.69 -2.81
CA ALA A 83 -2.71 -16.70 -4.07
C ALA A 83 -1.37 -15.96 -3.96
N ASP A 84 -0.39 -16.42 -4.74
CA ASP A 84 0.87 -15.70 -4.97
C ASP A 84 0.67 -14.66 -6.08
N LEU A 85 0.88 -13.39 -5.76
CA LEU A 85 0.73 -12.28 -6.70
C LEU A 85 1.61 -12.42 -7.95
N ARG A 86 2.75 -13.12 -7.82
CA ARG A 86 3.66 -13.41 -8.95
C ARG A 86 3.10 -14.44 -9.92
N GLN A 87 2.10 -15.23 -9.50
CA GLN A 87 1.55 -16.35 -10.27
C GLN A 87 0.04 -16.24 -10.48
N VAL A 88 -0.62 -15.29 -9.80
CA VAL A 88 -2.07 -15.10 -9.90
C VAL A 88 -2.48 -14.85 -11.36
N LYS A 89 -3.54 -15.51 -11.78
CA LYS A 89 -4.09 -15.31 -13.12
C LYS A 89 -4.91 -14.02 -13.17
N PRO A 90 -4.89 -13.27 -14.28
CA PRO A 90 -5.70 -12.07 -14.43
C PRO A 90 -7.19 -12.30 -14.17
N GLU A 91 -7.72 -13.48 -14.52
CA GLU A 91 -9.12 -13.85 -14.32
C GLU A 91 -9.49 -13.94 -12.83
N THR A 92 -8.53 -14.25 -11.95
CA THR A 92 -8.74 -14.25 -10.49
C THR A 92 -8.89 -12.83 -9.94
N LEU A 93 -8.27 -11.85 -10.60
CA LEU A 93 -8.33 -10.44 -10.25
C LEU A 93 -9.52 -9.72 -10.90
N ALA A 94 -10.21 -10.37 -11.84
CA ALA A 94 -11.32 -9.77 -12.59
C ALA A 94 -12.62 -9.73 -11.79
N GLY A 95 -13.53 -8.83 -12.19
CA GLY A 95 -14.88 -8.73 -11.62
C GLY A 95 -14.95 -7.85 -10.37
N PHE A 96 -13.89 -7.13 -10.06
CA PHE A 96 -13.84 -6.06 -9.08
C PHE A 96 -13.85 -4.71 -9.79
N ASP A 97 -14.34 -3.68 -9.12
CA ASP A 97 -14.37 -2.31 -9.64
C ASP A 97 -13.07 -1.58 -9.31
N CYS A 98 -12.44 -1.94 -8.20
CA CYS A 98 -11.13 -1.42 -7.80
C CYS A 98 -10.24 -2.50 -7.21
N LEU A 99 -8.94 -2.45 -7.54
CA LEU A 99 -7.89 -3.23 -6.91
C LEU A 99 -7.00 -2.30 -6.09
N ILE A 100 -6.83 -2.59 -4.80
CA ILE A 100 -5.90 -1.89 -3.89
C ILE A 100 -4.71 -2.79 -3.63
N CYS A 101 -3.50 -2.35 -4.00
CA CYS A 101 -2.23 -3.02 -3.72
C CYS A 101 -1.26 -2.01 -3.13
N CYS A 102 -1.33 -1.83 -1.82
CA CYS A 102 -0.57 -0.81 -1.12
C CYS A 102 0.45 -1.42 -0.16
N GLU A 103 1.69 -0.92 -0.19
CA GLU A 103 2.80 -1.40 0.65
C GLU A 103 2.96 -2.93 0.55
N THR A 104 2.93 -3.44 -0.66
CA THR A 104 2.99 -4.88 -0.96
C THR A 104 4.03 -5.18 -2.04
N LEU A 105 4.13 -4.35 -3.08
CA LEU A 105 5.01 -4.61 -4.22
C LEU A 105 6.48 -4.60 -3.85
N GLU A 106 6.89 -3.81 -2.87
CA GLU A 106 8.26 -3.73 -2.36
C GLU A 106 8.77 -5.02 -1.71
N HIS A 107 7.86 -5.93 -1.34
CA HIS A 107 8.20 -7.27 -0.86
C HIS A 107 8.51 -8.26 -1.98
N LEU A 108 8.35 -7.84 -3.24
CA LEU A 108 8.72 -8.62 -4.41
C LEU A 108 10.02 -8.09 -5.01
N PRO A 109 10.83 -8.93 -5.69
CA PRO A 109 11.99 -8.46 -6.44
C PRO A 109 11.59 -7.41 -7.49
N TRP A 110 12.45 -6.40 -7.70
CA TRP A 110 12.18 -5.29 -8.63
C TRP A 110 11.88 -5.72 -10.06
N ASP A 111 12.51 -6.77 -10.52
CA ASP A 111 12.31 -7.36 -11.86
C ASP A 111 10.98 -8.12 -11.98
N ALA A 112 10.43 -8.63 -10.88
CA ALA A 112 9.12 -9.28 -10.87
C ALA A 112 7.95 -8.29 -10.98
N ILE A 113 8.17 -6.99 -10.76
CA ILE A 113 7.12 -5.97 -10.75
C ILE A 113 6.49 -5.81 -12.13
N ASP A 114 7.25 -5.93 -13.22
CA ASP A 114 6.72 -5.79 -14.57
C ASP A 114 5.63 -6.82 -14.85
N ASP A 115 5.86 -8.08 -14.47
CA ASP A 115 4.89 -9.17 -14.66
C ASP A 115 3.65 -8.98 -13.79
N VAL A 116 3.81 -8.49 -12.55
CA VAL A 116 2.68 -8.22 -11.65
C VAL A 116 1.81 -7.09 -12.20
N LEU A 117 2.40 -5.99 -12.62
CA LEU A 117 1.68 -4.86 -13.21
C LEU A 117 0.98 -5.25 -14.52
N ALA A 118 1.62 -6.09 -15.35
CA ALA A 118 0.98 -6.63 -16.55
C ALA A 118 -0.25 -7.48 -16.23
N ARG A 119 -0.23 -8.28 -15.12
CA ARG A 119 -1.39 -9.03 -14.65
C ARG A 119 -2.51 -8.11 -14.16
N PHE A 120 -2.18 -7.04 -13.45
CA PHE A 120 -3.14 -6.02 -13.04
C PHE A 120 -3.81 -5.39 -14.25
N ALA A 121 -3.04 -4.96 -15.24
CA ALA A 121 -3.58 -4.41 -16.47
C ALA A 121 -4.47 -5.41 -17.25
N ALA A 122 -4.07 -6.69 -17.29
CA ALA A 122 -4.81 -7.75 -17.97
C ALA A 122 -6.09 -8.17 -17.23
N SER A 123 -6.23 -7.89 -15.93
CA SER A 123 -7.39 -8.27 -15.13
C SER A 123 -8.67 -7.53 -15.50
N ALA A 124 -8.56 -6.45 -16.26
CA ALA A 124 -9.67 -5.58 -16.65
C ALA A 124 -10.37 -4.83 -15.51
N VAL A 125 -9.77 -4.76 -14.32
CA VAL A 125 -10.26 -3.91 -13.23
C VAL A 125 -10.13 -2.44 -13.64
N PRO A 126 -11.19 -1.62 -13.55
CA PRO A 126 -11.16 -0.23 -14.03
C PRO A 126 -10.18 0.65 -13.28
N HIS A 127 -10.19 0.56 -11.95
CA HIS A 127 -9.41 1.41 -11.06
C HIS A 127 -8.40 0.60 -10.24
N LEU A 128 -7.18 1.11 -10.14
CA LEU A 128 -6.16 0.52 -9.29
C LEU A 128 -5.59 1.58 -8.35
N VAL A 129 -5.49 1.25 -7.07
CA VAL A 129 -4.77 2.04 -6.08
C VAL A 129 -3.50 1.29 -5.71
N VAL A 130 -2.35 1.91 -6.00
CA VAL A 130 -1.04 1.31 -5.70
C VAL A 130 -0.25 2.27 -4.84
N SER A 131 0.40 1.77 -3.80
CA SER A 131 1.41 2.55 -3.08
C SER A 131 2.67 1.75 -2.83
N VAL A 132 3.77 2.48 -2.76
CA VAL A 132 5.10 1.93 -2.44
C VAL A 132 5.89 2.93 -1.57
N PRO A 133 6.83 2.46 -0.74
CA PRO A 133 7.62 3.32 0.13
C PRO A 133 8.42 4.36 -0.65
N TYR A 134 8.42 5.59 -0.14
CA TYR A 134 9.16 6.72 -0.72
C TYR A 134 10.20 7.28 0.26
N GLN A 135 11.45 7.17 -0.11
CA GLN A 135 12.63 7.64 0.64
C GLN A 135 13.40 8.75 -0.07
N GLY A 136 12.73 9.45 -1.00
CA GLY A 136 13.31 10.61 -1.67
C GLY A 136 13.57 11.77 -0.71
N PHE A 137 14.23 12.80 -1.23
CA PHE A 137 14.50 14.00 -0.44
C PHE A 137 13.21 14.66 0.03
N GLN A 138 13.15 14.96 1.33
CA GLN A 138 12.04 15.73 1.92
C GLN A 138 12.49 16.45 3.19
N VAL A 139 11.90 17.62 3.40
CA VAL A 139 12.00 18.39 4.64
C VAL A 139 10.59 18.54 5.20
N ASP A 140 10.39 18.18 6.46
CA ASP A 140 9.13 18.36 7.17
C ASP A 140 9.39 19.26 8.38
N ALA A 141 8.76 20.44 8.39
CA ALA A 141 8.84 21.39 9.49
C ALA A 141 7.43 21.78 9.94
N ARG A 142 7.08 21.46 11.18
CA ARG A 142 5.75 21.72 11.73
C ARG A 142 5.85 22.47 13.05
N LEU A 143 5.07 23.53 13.18
CA LEU A 143 4.85 24.25 14.41
C LEU A 143 3.38 24.16 14.80
N TYR A 144 3.11 23.64 15.98
CA TYR A 144 1.78 23.62 16.55
C TYR A 144 1.79 24.39 17.86
N LEU A 145 0.90 25.38 17.97
CA LEU A 145 0.75 26.22 19.14
C LEU A 145 -0.73 26.39 19.50
N ASN A 146 -1.08 26.13 20.74
CA ASN A 146 -2.35 26.57 21.33
C ASN A 146 -2.12 27.04 22.77
N ALA A 147 -3.16 27.52 23.45
CA ALA A 147 -3.06 28.08 24.81
C ALA A 147 -2.47 27.11 25.86
N HIS A 148 -2.48 25.81 25.62
CA HIS A 148 -2.06 24.78 26.57
C HIS A 148 -0.91 23.89 26.08
N ARG A 149 -0.53 24.00 24.79
CA ARG A 149 0.42 23.07 24.19
C ARG A 149 1.20 23.73 23.07
N TRP A 150 2.52 23.57 23.14
CA TRP A 150 3.43 23.86 22.07
C TRP A 150 4.13 22.57 21.63
N ARG A 151 4.18 22.34 20.32
CA ARG A 151 4.97 21.29 19.69
C ARG A 151 5.71 21.84 18.47
N GLN A 152 6.98 21.52 18.39
CA GLN A 152 7.76 21.71 17.19
C GLN A 152 8.26 20.36 16.70
N TYR A 153 8.30 20.18 15.40
CA TYR A 153 8.84 19.00 14.75
C TYR A 153 9.64 19.43 13.54
N PHE A 154 10.84 18.88 13.41
CA PHE A 154 11.67 19.05 12.24
C PHE A 154 12.24 17.71 11.86
N ALA A 155 12.07 17.30 10.59
CA ALA A 155 12.66 16.09 10.05
C ALA A 155 13.32 16.39 8.70
N PHE A 156 14.45 15.76 8.52
CA PHE A 156 15.20 15.77 7.28
C PHE A 156 15.47 14.33 6.86
N LYS A 157 14.99 13.92 5.69
CA LYS A 157 15.35 12.64 5.11
C LYS A 157 16.62 12.76 4.29
N LYS A 158 17.54 11.81 4.47
CA LYS A 158 18.82 11.76 3.79
C LYS A 158 18.63 11.61 2.28
N LEU A 159 19.65 12.07 1.53
CA LEU A 159 19.72 11.90 0.08
C LEU A 159 20.06 10.45 -0.27
N ASN A 160 19.07 9.60 -0.38
CA ASN A 160 19.25 8.18 -0.64
C ASN A 160 19.56 7.86 -2.12
N PHE A 161 19.38 8.82 -3.04
CA PHE A 161 19.63 8.61 -4.47
C PHE A 161 21.09 8.25 -4.81
N LEU A 162 22.02 8.51 -3.90
CA LEU A 162 23.43 8.09 -4.02
C LEU A 162 23.69 6.67 -3.48
N ARG A 163 22.73 6.10 -2.75
CA ARG A 163 22.86 4.80 -2.10
C ARG A 163 22.05 3.75 -2.85
N ARG A 164 22.55 2.50 -2.82
CA ARG A 164 21.74 1.34 -3.21
C ARG A 164 20.94 0.86 -2.02
N PHE A 165 19.72 0.44 -2.26
CA PHE A 165 18.92 -0.27 -1.26
C PHE A 165 19.60 -1.61 -0.92
N ARG A 166 19.52 -2.03 0.33
CA ARG A 166 20.09 -3.29 0.82
C ARG A 166 18.98 -4.10 1.47
N PRO A 167 18.41 -5.08 0.77
CA PRO A 167 17.32 -5.90 1.29
C PRO A 167 17.67 -6.62 2.59
N ASP A 168 18.90 -7.12 2.72
CA ASP A 168 19.36 -7.86 3.90
C ASP A 168 19.39 -7.01 5.19
N ASP A 169 19.46 -5.69 5.06
CA ASP A 169 19.50 -4.75 6.18
C ASP A 169 18.08 -4.20 6.53
N ASP A 170 17.04 -4.57 5.77
CA ASP A 170 15.70 -4.04 5.98
C ASP A 170 14.85 -4.93 6.90
N PRO A 171 14.41 -4.40 8.06
CA PRO A 171 13.63 -5.18 9.03
C PRO A 171 12.18 -5.44 8.57
N GLU A 172 11.67 -4.71 7.58
CA GLU A 172 10.33 -4.88 7.02
C GLU A 172 10.31 -5.88 5.85
N GLY A 173 11.51 -6.33 5.38
CA GLY A 173 11.65 -7.34 4.32
C GLY A 173 11.42 -6.79 2.91
N HIS A 174 11.68 -5.50 2.70
CA HIS A 174 11.60 -4.90 1.39
C HIS A 174 12.78 -5.32 0.51
N HIS A 175 12.55 -5.49 -0.76
CA HIS A 175 13.59 -5.71 -1.78
C HIS A 175 14.09 -4.39 -2.37
N TRP A 176 13.28 -3.34 -2.33
CA TRP A 176 13.57 -2.00 -2.86
C TRP A 176 12.64 -0.95 -2.25
N GLU A 177 13.04 0.30 -2.36
CA GLU A 177 12.20 1.47 -2.03
C GLU A 177 12.50 2.61 -3.01
N ILE A 178 11.49 3.40 -3.33
CA ILE A 178 11.66 4.58 -4.18
C ILE A 178 12.54 5.63 -3.51
N GLY A 179 13.46 6.20 -4.27
CA GLY A 179 14.41 7.23 -3.82
C GLY A 179 15.83 6.71 -3.61
N TYR A 180 16.05 5.42 -3.72
CA TYR A 180 17.38 4.82 -3.79
C TYR A 180 17.89 4.75 -5.24
N ARG A 181 19.21 4.59 -5.39
CA ARG A 181 19.86 4.47 -6.69
C ARG A 181 19.34 3.22 -7.44
N GLY A 182 18.79 3.42 -8.63
CA GLY A 182 18.18 2.38 -9.46
C GLY A 182 16.70 2.14 -9.19
N HIS A 183 16.12 2.88 -8.25
CA HIS A 183 14.69 2.83 -7.93
C HIS A 183 14.17 4.26 -7.77
N SER A 184 14.22 5.05 -8.82
CA SER A 184 13.66 6.40 -8.82
C SER A 184 12.13 6.36 -9.02
N LEU A 185 11.49 7.49 -8.71
CA LEU A 185 10.06 7.67 -9.01
C LEU A 185 9.79 7.47 -10.52
N ALA A 186 10.65 8.03 -11.36
CA ALA A 186 10.53 7.91 -12.81
C ALA A 186 10.70 6.44 -13.30
N ASP A 187 11.58 5.66 -12.66
CA ASP A 187 11.75 4.23 -13.01
C ASP A 187 10.49 3.43 -12.69
N PHE A 188 9.83 3.70 -11.56
CA PHE A 188 8.58 3.03 -11.19
C PHE A 188 7.42 3.47 -12.09
N GLU A 189 7.29 4.77 -12.38
CA GLU A 189 6.28 5.29 -13.30
C GLU A 189 6.47 4.78 -14.72
N ALA A 190 7.70 4.55 -15.15
CA ALA A 190 7.98 3.89 -16.42
C ALA A 190 7.48 2.44 -16.49
N LYS A 191 7.55 1.69 -15.36
CA LYS A 191 6.98 0.34 -15.27
C LYS A 191 5.44 0.38 -15.34
N LEU A 192 4.79 1.34 -14.66
CA LEU A 192 3.34 1.55 -14.76
C LEU A 192 2.92 1.82 -16.21
N ALA A 193 3.61 2.73 -16.88
CA ALA A 193 3.33 3.08 -18.27
C ALA A 193 3.60 1.91 -19.23
N ALA A 194 4.67 1.14 -19.01
CA ALA A 194 5.00 -0.05 -19.82
C ALA A 194 3.93 -1.16 -19.69
N ALA A 195 3.28 -1.27 -18.52
CA ALA A 195 2.15 -2.15 -18.31
C ALA A 195 0.84 -1.63 -18.95
N GLY A 196 0.82 -0.42 -19.52
CA GLY A 196 -0.37 0.21 -20.10
C GLY A 196 -1.28 0.86 -19.03
N LEU A 197 -0.76 1.15 -17.84
CA LEU A 197 -1.52 1.82 -16.78
C LEU A 197 -1.32 3.33 -16.86
N THR A 198 -2.42 4.08 -16.80
CA THR A 198 -2.42 5.54 -16.82
C THR A 198 -2.50 6.09 -15.41
N ILE A 199 -1.59 6.99 -15.04
CA ILE A 199 -1.62 7.67 -13.74
C ILE A 199 -2.66 8.79 -13.82
N GLU A 200 -3.80 8.62 -13.14
CA GLU A 200 -4.82 9.66 -12.99
C GLU A 200 -4.45 10.63 -11.87
N ARG A 201 -3.93 10.07 -10.78
CA ARG A 201 -3.54 10.85 -9.61
C ARG A 201 -2.30 10.27 -8.95
N ARG A 202 -1.40 11.15 -8.53
CA ARG A 202 -0.23 10.82 -7.71
C ARG A 202 -0.25 11.68 -6.46
N ASP A 203 -0.19 11.05 -5.31
CA ASP A 203 -0.21 11.72 -4.01
C ASP A 203 0.86 11.18 -3.06
N PHE A 204 1.06 11.94 -1.99
CA PHE A 204 1.95 11.58 -0.90
C PHE A 204 1.26 11.85 0.44
N THR A 205 1.46 10.99 1.43
CA THR A 205 1.04 11.30 2.79
C THR A 205 1.89 12.42 3.41
N SER A 206 1.37 13.08 4.43
CA SER A 206 2.11 14.11 5.17
C SER A 206 2.26 13.71 6.66
N PRO A 207 3.49 13.44 7.14
CA PRO A 207 4.77 13.39 6.41
C PRO A 207 4.79 12.26 5.39
N THR A 208 5.53 12.46 4.31
CA THR A 208 5.63 11.47 3.25
C THR A 208 6.31 10.20 3.77
N ARG A 209 5.59 9.09 3.68
CA ARG A 209 6.08 7.73 3.90
C ARG A 209 6.13 6.97 2.58
N SER A 210 5.10 7.11 1.78
CA SER A 210 4.90 6.39 0.53
C SER A 210 4.36 7.32 -0.53
N VAL A 211 4.56 6.97 -1.77
CA VAL A 211 3.86 7.53 -2.92
C VAL A 211 2.65 6.65 -3.23
N PHE A 212 1.55 7.30 -3.54
CA PHE A 212 0.29 6.68 -3.90
C PHE A 212 -0.09 7.03 -5.33
N TYR A 213 -0.65 6.08 -6.02
CA TYR A 213 -1.16 6.22 -7.37
C TYR A 213 -2.60 5.74 -7.43
N LEU A 214 -3.49 6.56 -7.99
CA LEU A 214 -4.72 6.12 -8.59
C LEU A 214 -4.44 5.94 -10.07
N LEU A 215 -4.69 4.73 -10.56
CA LEU A 215 -4.40 4.33 -11.92
C LEU A 215 -5.69 3.90 -12.60
N ALA A 216 -5.81 4.25 -13.88
CA ALA A 216 -6.83 3.73 -14.77
C ALA A 216 -6.20 2.92 -15.90
N ARG A 217 -7.05 2.11 -16.52
CA ARG A 217 -6.72 1.50 -17.81
C ARG A 217 -7.00 2.49 -18.94
N PRO A 218 -6.23 2.42 -20.03
CA PRO A 218 -6.53 3.18 -21.24
C PRO A 218 -7.82 2.72 -21.90
#